data_a7598a11d8f1a5f981f01611e792f385
#
_entry.id   a7598a11d8f1a5f981f01611e792f385
#
_cell.length_a   1.000
_cell.length_b   1.000
_cell.length_c   1.000
_cell.angle_alpha   90.00
_cell.angle_beta   90.00
_cell.angle_gamma   90.00
#
_symmetry.space_group_name_H-M   'P 1'
#
loop_
_entity.id
_entity.type
_entity.pdbx_description
1 polymer ?
#
loop_
_entity_poly.entity_id
_entity_poly.type
_entity_poly.pdbx_seq_one_letter_code
_entity_poly.pdbx_strand_id
1 'polypeptide(L)'
;MYSEPKQDRSKATEEAFLSALDTLLVQTSFKNLSIEDIAREAGISKGAFLRRFGSKRQALYVLYDRYCEKTVVVMDRIVSELPLKEQATESLFDMSKSLERLIKEDYSCNRAMREDFQENLEVHPSTRRIFLYCVEIMRRTQKRFFGVTNETGAYSAAQILITNTFEYVFNAMPGLPRDYEQRHKLMAEILLVALQAGDIGTSK
;
A
#
# COMPACT_ATOMS: atom_id res chain seq x y z
N MET A 1 25.80 32.84 -7.19
CA MET A 1 24.52 33.45 -7.57
C MET A 1 23.42 32.49 -7.21
N TYR A 2 22.60 32.84 -6.27
CA TYR A 2 21.70 31.99 -5.48
C TYR A 2 20.49 31.51 -6.30
N SER A 3 20.21 30.20 -6.42
CA SER A 3 19.09 29.63 -7.20
C SER A 3 18.04 28.85 -6.37
N GLU A 4 18.12 28.88 -5.04
CA GLU A 4 17.20 28.15 -4.14
C GLU A 4 15.73 28.62 -4.10
N PRO A 5 15.35 29.92 -4.27
CA PRO A 5 13.96 30.33 -4.10
C PRO A 5 12.96 29.73 -5.10
N LYS A 6 13.41 29.29 -6.28
CA LYS A 6 12.52 28.67 -7.27
C LYS A 6 12.12 27.24 -6.91
N GLN A 7 13.00 26.49 -6.25
CA GLN A 7 12.77 25.11 -5.87
C GLN A 7 11.81 25.01 -4.70
N ASP A 8 11.94 25.90 -3.71
CA ASP A 8 11.06 25.90 -2.53
C ASP A 8 9.63 26.32 -2.86
N ARG A 9 9.44 27.34 -3.70
CA ARG A 9 8.11 27.71 -4.19
C ARG A 9 7.45 26.61 -5.01
N SER A 10 8.23 25.90 -5.79
CA SER A 10 7.73 24.79 -6.60
C SER A 10 7.27 23.61 -5.72
N LYS A 11 8.03 23.29 -4.67
CA LYS A 11 7.67 22.26 -3.68
C LYS A 11 6.43 22.66 -2.88
N ALA A 12 6.37 23.91 -2.39
CA ALA A 12 5.21 24.41 -1.67
C ALA A 12 3.93 24.39 -2.52
N THR A 13 4.03 24.71 -3.82
CA THR A 13 2.91 24.63 -4.76
C THR A 13 2.45 23.20 -4.97
N GLU A 14 3.37 22.25 -5.13
CA GLU A 14 3.07 20.82 -5.23
C GLU A 14 2.36 20.31 -3.98
N GLU A 15 2.91 20.66 -2.82
CA GLU A 15 2.36 20.26 -1.52
C GLU A 15 0.93 20.78 -1.33
N ALA A 16 0.67 22.04 -1.68
CA ALA A 16 -0.66 22.62 -1.60
C ALA A 16 -1.67 21.86 -2.49
N PHE A 17 -1.29 21.48 -3.71
CA PHE A 17 -2.16 20.70 -4.58
C PHE A 17 -2.40 19.28 -4.08
N LEU A 18 -1.38 18.60 -3.57
CA LEU A 18 -1.52 17.22 -3.07
C LEU A 18 -2.32 17.19 -1.77
N SER A 19 -2.14 18.17 -0.88
CA SER A 19 -2.96 18.34 0.31
C SER A 19 -4.43 18.63 -0.03
N ALA A 20 -4.69 19.49 -1.01
CA ALA A 20 -6.04 19.76 -1.49
C ALA A 20 -6.69 18.51 -2.10
N LEU A 21 -5.95 17.75 -2.93
CA LEU A 21 -6.43 16.50 -3.49
C LEU A 21 -6.79 15.49 -2.39
N ASP A 22 -5.92 15.30 -1.41
CA ASP A 22 -6.15 14.38 -0.29
C ASP A 22 -7.40 14.77 0.52
N THR A 23 -7.56 16.05 0.85
CA THR A 23 -8.76 16.60 1.52
C THR A 23 -10.03 16.31 0.73
N LEU A 24 -10.02 16.55 -0.58
CA LEU A 24 -11.18 16.33 -1.43
C LEU A 24 -11.51 14.84 -1.62
N LEU A 25 -10.52 13.97 -1.64
CA LEU A 25 -10.71 12.51 -1.74
C LEU A 25 -11.45 11.93 -0.51
N VAL A 26 -11.38 12.57 0.65
CA VAL A 26 -12.20 12.18 1.81
C VAL A 26 -13.67 12.43 1.55
N GLN A 27 -14.01 13.50 0.84
CA GLN A 27 -15.39 14.00 0.65
C GLN A 27 -16.10 13.39 -0.56
N THR A 28 -15.34 13.02 -1.61
CA THR A 28 -15.94 12.54 -2.86
C THR A 28 -15.05 11.49 -3.56
N SER A 29 -15.61 10.80 -4.57
CA SER A 29 -14.85 9.85 -5.38
C SER A 29 -13.92 10.58 -6.35
N PHE A 30 -12.80 9.94 -6.68
CA PHE A 30 -11.80 10.50 -7.58
C PHE A 30 -12.36 10.85 -8.96
N LYS A 31 -13.25 10.02 -9.53
CA LYS A 31 -13.85 10.27 -10.84
C LYS A 31 -14.71 11.54 -10.88
N ASN A 32 -15.31 11.91 -9.76
CA ASN A 32 -16.18 13.09 -9.68
C ASN A 32 -15.39 14.39 -9.42
N LEU A 33 -14.11 14.32 -9.09
CA LEU A 33 -13.25 15.49 -8.90
C LEU A 33 -12.82 16.07 -10.24
N SER A 34 -12.85 17.40 -10.34
CA SER A 34 -12.25 18.15 -11.43
C SER A 34 -10.91 18.79 -11.03
N ILE A 35 -10.10 19.15 -12.02
CA ILE A 35 -8.85 19.92 -11.76
C ILE A 35 -9.21 21.29 -11.17
N GLU A 36 -10.35 21.86 -11.54
CA GLU A 36 -10.88 23.11 -11.02
C GLU A 36 -11.15 23.03 -9.54
N ASP A 37 -11.71 21.92 -9.06
CA ASP A 37 -12.00 21.72 -7.64
C ASP A 37 -10.69 21.66 -6.84
N ILE A 38 -9.70 20.89 -7.32
CA ILE A 38 -8.38 20.78 -6.67
C ILE A 38 -7.67 22.14 -6.65
N ALA A 39 -7.71 22.88 -7.77
CA ALA A 39 -7.09 24.19 -7.87
C ALA A 39 -7.74 25.22 -6.93
N ARG A 40 -9.09 25.20 -6.83
CA ARG A 40 -9.85 26.05 -5.91
C ARG A 40 -9.53 25.76 -4.46
N GLU A 41 -9.51 24.49 -4.08
CA GLU A 41 -9.16 24.04 -2.72
C GLU A 41 -7.74 24.42 -2.34
N ALA A 42 -6.80 24.27 -3.28
CA ALA A 42 -5.39 24.66 -3.08
C ALA A 42 -5.16 26.20 -3.06
N GLY A 43 -6.14 27.01 -3.46
CA GLY A 43 -5.97 28.46 -3.64
C GLY A 43 -5.01 28.83 -4.79
N ILE A 44 -4.81 27.94 -5.78
CA ILE A 44 -3.81 28.10 -6.85
C ILE A 44 -4.52 27.88 -8.19
N SER A 45 -4.04 28.52 -9.27
CA SER A 45 -4.69 28.46 -10.56
C SER A 45 -4.63 27.05 -11.21
N LYS A 46 -5.69 26.69 -11.98
CA LYS A 46 -5.73 25.49 -12.83
C LYS A 46 -4.52 25.39 -13.76
N GLY A 47 -4.07 26.52 -14.34
CA GLY A 47 -2.89 26.55 -15.21
C GLY A 47 -1.61 26.14 -14.49
N ALA A 48 -1.46 26.47 -13.18
CA ALA A 48 -0.34 26.02 -12.39
C ALA A 48 -0.42 24.50 -12.10
N PHE A 49 -1.61 23.98 -11.82
CA PHE A 49 -1.82 22.54 -11.67
C PHE A 49 -1.41 21.77 -12.93
N LEU A 50 -1.91 22.20 -14.11
CA LEU A 50 -1.61 21.54 -15.38
C LEU A 50 -0.10 21.60 -15.73
N ARG A 51 0.56 22.71 -15.45
CA ARG A 51 2.03 22.80 -15.61
C ARG A 51 2.78 21.84 -14.70
N ARG A 52 2.25 21.54 -13.49
CA ARG A 52 2.92 20.69 -12.51
C ARG A 52 2.69 19.21 -12.76
N PHE A 53 1.45 18.81 -12.98
CA PHE A 53 1.05 17.40 -13.06
C PHE A 53 0.60 16.96 -14.46
N GLY A 54 0.21 17.88 -15.32
CA GLY A 54 -0.36 17.56 -16.63
C GLY A 54 -1.79 17.02 -16.56
N SER A 55 -2.11 16.18 -15.57
CA SER A 55 -3.43 15.58 -15.40
C SER A 55 -3.78 15.33 -13.92
N LYS A 56 -5.07 15.17 -13.65
CA LYS A 56 -5.61 14.75 -12.35
C LYS A 56 -5.05 13.38 -11.91
N ARG A 57 -4.95 12.45 -12.85
CA ARG A 57 -4.40 11.10 -12.65
C ARG A 57 -2.93 11.15 -12.22
N GLN A 58 -2.12 11.99 -12.85
CA GLN A 58 -0.72 12.13 -12.47
C GLN A 58 -0.56 12.71 -11.06
N ALA A 59 -1.42 13.64 -10.64
CA ALA A 59 -1.42 14.15 -9.28
C ALA A 59 -1.79 13.06 -8.26
N LEU A 60 -2.77 12.21 -8.57
CA LEU A 60 -3.11 11.05 -7.74
C LEU A 60 -1.92 10.08 -7.61
N TYR A 61 -1.20 9.83 -8.70
CA TYR A 61 -0.04 8.94 -8.68
C TYR A 61 1.09 9.49 -7.80
N VAL A 62 1.36 10.78 -7.87
CA VAL A 62 2.35 11.43 -6.98
C VAL A 62 1.92 11.35 -5.50
N LEU A 63 0.63 11.54 -5.22
CA LEU A 63 0.10 11.38 -3.86
C LEU A 63 0.24 9.93 -3.37
N TYR A 64 -0.12 8.97 -4.21
CA TYR A 64 -0.02 7.54 -3.91
C TYR A 64 1.42 7.09 -3.68
N ASP A 65 2.38 7.59 -4.47
CA ASP A 65 3.79 7.30 -4.26
C ASP A 65 4.26 7.69 -2.87
N ARG A 66 3.82 8.82 -2.33
CA ARG A 66 4.13 9.25 -0.95
C ARG A 66 3.59 8.27 0.10
N TYR A 67 2.41 7.72 -0.12
CA TYR A 67 1.84 6.71 0.77
C TYR A 67 2.58 5.37 0.67
N CYS A 68 3.00 4.99 -0.52
CA CYS A 68 3.84 3.81 -0.71
C CYS A 68 5.19 3.94 -0.01
N GLU A 69 5.81 5.13 0.03
CA GLU A 69 7.04 5.35 0.80
C GLU A 69 6.84 5.14 2.32
N LYS A 70 5.73 5.59 2.88
CA LYS A 70 5.39 5.29 4.29
C LYS A 70 5.25 3.78 4.52
N THR A 71 4.63 3.08 3.57
CA THR A 71 4.48 1.62 3.63
C THR A 71 5.84 0.93 3.65
N VAL A 72 6.78 1.34 2.81
CA VAL A 72 8.15 0.80 2.79
C VAL A 72 8.83 0.97 4.14
N VAL A 73 8.75 2.13 4.77
CA VAL A 73 9.34 2.38 6.10
C VAL A 73 8.79 1.41 7.15
N VAL A 74 7.48 1.16 7.14
CA VAL A 74 6.85 0.20 8.07
C VAL A 74 7.32 -1.22 7.77
N MET A 75 7.43 -1.60 6.50
CA MET A 75 7.90 -2.93 6.09
C MET A 75 9.38 -3.15 6.45
N ASP A 76 10.24 -2.12 6.31
CA ASP A 76 11.64 -2.16 6.75
C ASP A 76 11.75 -2.44 8.25
N ARG A 77 10.87 -1.84 9.05
CA ARG A 77 10.80 -2.11 10.47
C ARG A 77 10.44 -3.57 10.76
N ILE A 78 9.43 -4.13 10.10
CA ILE A 78 9.06 -5.54 10.25
C ILE A 78 10.25 -6.44 9.93
N VAL A 79 11.00 -6.16 8.86
CA VAL A 79 12.21 -6.89 8.49
C VAL A 79 13.27 -6.79 9.58
N SER A 80 13.49 -5.62 10.16
CA SER A 80 14.50 -5.41 11.20
C SER A 80 14.15 -6.12 12.52
N GLU A 81 12.86 -6.28 12.81
CA GLU A 81 12.35 -6.96 14.01
C GLU A 81 12.24 -8.49 13.83
N LEU A 82 12.29 -9.00 12.60
CA LEU A 82 12.15 -10.43 12.31
C LEU A 82 13.12 -11.34 13.09
N PRO A 83 14.42 -10.98 13.28
CA PRO A 83 15.34 -11.78 14.08
C PRO A 83 14.97 -11.91 15.57
N LEU A 84 14.15 -10.99 16.08
CA LEU A 84 13.71 -10.94 17.49
C LEU A 84 12.46 -11.79 17.75
N LYS A 85 11.80 -12.27 16.69
CA LYS A 85 10.58 -13.08 16.80
C LYS A 85 10.92 -14.52 17.13
N GLU A 86 10.10 -15.13 18.00
CA GLU A 86 10.23 -16.54 18.37
C GLU A 86 9.47 -17.46 17.41
N GLN A 87 8.36 -16.99 16.87
CA GLN A 87 7.49 -17.75 15.95
C GLN A 87 7.20 -16.99 14.66
N ALA A 88 7.06 -17.72 13.56
CA ALA A 88 6.68 -17.15 12.26
C ALA A 88 5.34 -16.40 12.34
N THR A 89 4.37 -16.94 13.08
CA THR A 89 3.04 -16.35 13.25
C THR A 89 3.06 -14.95 13.85
N GLU A 90 4.03 -14.63 14.71
CA GLU A 90 4.18 -13.28 15.30
C GLU A 90 4.52 -12.25 14.21
N SER A 91 5.49 -12.57 13.34
CA SER A 91 5.86 -11.70 12.23
C SER A 91 4.73 -11.53 11.23
N LEU A 92 4.02 -12.60 10.88
CA LEU A 92 2.89 -12.59 9.96
C LEU A 92 1.70 -11.80 10.52
N PHE A 93 1.47 -11.91 11.85
CA PHE A 93 0.47 -11.14 12.56
C PHE A 93 0.77 -9.64 12.52
N ASP A 94 1.99 -9.24 12.86
CA ASP A 94 2.42 -7.83 12.83
C ASP A 94 2.35 -7.25 11.42
N MET A 95 2.72 -8.04 10.42
CA MET A 95 2.62 -7.64 9.02
C MET A 95 1.16 -7.42 8.58
N SER A 96 0.27 -8.34 8.95
CA SER A 96 -1.16 -8.23 8.66
C SER A 96 -1.79 -6.98 9.31
N LYS A 97 -1.48 -6.74 10.59
CA LYS A 97 -1.94 -5.54 11.31
C LYS A 97 -1.43 -4.25 10.69
N SER A 98 -0.15 -4.23 10.36
CA SER A 98 0.50 -3.03 9.82
C SER A 98 -0.06 -2.67 8.45
N LEU A 99 -0.27 -3.66 7.59
CA LEU A 99 -0.84 -3.43 6.25
C LEU A 99 -2.29 -2.93 6.34
N GLU A 100 -3.14 -3.55 7.17
CA GLU A 100 -4.52 -3.09 7.35
C GLU A 100 -4.56 -1.65 7.87
N ARG A 101 -3.71 -1.31 8.86
CA ARG A 101 -3.61 0.04 9.39
C ARG A 101 -3.23 1.05 8.32
N LEU A 102 -2.17 0.78 7.54
CA LEU A 102 -1.70 1.67 6.48
C LEU A 102 -2.77 1.90 5.40
N ILE A 103 -3.48 0.84 4.98
CA ILE A 103 -4.55 0.98 4.00
C ILE A 103 -5.71 1.83 4.57
N LYS A 104 -6.02 1.70 5.86
CA LYS A 104 -7.07 2.49 6.52
C LYS A 104 -6.66 3.94 6.76
N GLU A 105 -5.43 4.19 7.16
CA GLU A 105 -4.89 5.55 7.35
C GLU A 105 -4.96 6.36 6.05
N ASP A 106 -4.63 5.73 4.94
CA ASP A 106 -4.62 6.35 3.61
C ASP A 106 -5.82 5.87 2.75
N TYR A 107 -6.98 5.60 3.40
CA TYR A 107 -8.17 4.99 2.78
C TYR A 107 -8.65 5.71 1.53
N SER A 108 -8.74 7.05 1.58
CA SER A 108 -9.26 7.88 0.49
C SER A 108 -8.40 7.78 -0.77
N CYS A 109 -7.08 7.81 -0.62
CA CYS A 109 -6.14 7.64 -1.73
C CYS A 109 -6.14 6.21 -2.27
N ASN A 110 -6.14 5.18 -1.41
CA ASN A 110 -6.23 3.79 -1.82
C ASN A 110 -7.54 3.50 -2.57
N ARG A 111 -8.68 4.08 -2.12
CA ARG A 111 -9.96 4.02 -2.83
C ARG A 111 -9.85 4.64 -4.22
N ALA A 112 -9.26 5.84 -4.32
CA ALA A 112 -9.09 6.54 -5.59
C ALA A 112 -8.20 5.75 -6.57
N MET A 113 -7.13 5.12 -6.10
CA MET A 113 -6.28 4.24 -6.90
C MET A 113 -7.02 3.00 -7.39
N ARG A 114 -7.89 2.43 -6.56
CA ARG A 114 -8.75 1.31 -6.97
C ARG A 114 -9.77 1.73 -8.04
N GLU A 115 -10.40 2.90 -7.90
CA GLU A 115 -11.29 3.47 -8.92
C GLU A 115 -10.55 3.68 -10.25
N ASP A 116 -9.34 4.25 -10.20
CA ASP A 116 -8.49 4.45 -11.38
C ASP A 116 -8.09 3.13 -12.04
N PHE A 117 -7.72 2.11 -11.25
CA PHE A 117 -7.40 0.78 -11.78
C PHE A 117 -8.61 0.13 -12.47
N GLN A 118 -9.80 0.23 -11.90
CA GLN A 118 -11.02 -0.32 -12.50
C GLN A 118 -11.36 0.31 -13.86
N GLU A 119 -11.04 1.59 -14.04
CA GLU A 119 -11.28 2.29 -15.30
C GLU A 119 -10.19 2.02 -16.36
N ASN A 120 -8.94 1.90 -15.95
CA ASN A 120 -7.79 1.89 -16.85
C ASN A 120 -7.08 0.53 -16.94
N LEU A 121 -7.34 -0.40 -16.03
CA LEU A 121 -6.72 -1.73 -15.93
C LEU A 121 -5.17 -1.70 -15.86
N GLU A 122 -4.61 -0.59 -15.38
CA GLU A 122 -3.17 -0.38 -15.28
C GLU A 122 -2.73 -0.37 -13.82
N VAL A 123 -1.83 -1.29 -13.48
CA VAL A 123 -1.26 -1.38 -12.13
C VAL A 123 -0.14 -0.36 -11.98
N HIS A 124 -0.28 0.54 -11.03
CA HIS A 124 0.75 1.53 -10.72
C HIS A 124 2.07 0.86 -10.27
N PRO A 125 3.25 1.33 -10.73
CA PRO A 125 4.54 0.72 -10.40
C PRO A 125 4.78 0.56 -8.89
N SER A 126 4.36 1.52 -8.07
CA SER A 126 4.51 1.48 -6.62
C SER A 126 3.65 0.38 -5.97
N THR A 127 2.47 0.05 -6.52
CA THR A 127 1.68 -1.11 -6.08
C THR A 127 2.45 -2.41 -6.28
N ARG A 128 3.07 -2.56 -7.46
CA ARG A 128 3.93 -3.72 -7.75
C ARG A 128 5.14 -3.79 -6.83
N ARG A 129 5.77 -2.64 -6.55
CA ARG A 129 6.91 -2.54 -5.64
C ARG A 129 6.53 -3.01 -4.24
N ILE A 130 5.41 -2.54 -3.69
CA ILE A 130 4.91 -2.98 -2.37
C ILE A 130 4.64 -4.48 -2.35
N PHE A 131 3.99 -5.00 -3.40
CA PHE A 131 3.76 -6.44 -3.52
C PHE A 131 5.06 -7.25 -3.47
N LEU A 132 6.06 -6.89 -4.27
CA LEU A 132 7.35 -7.57 -4.29
C LEU A 132 8.10 -7.45 -2.95
N TYR A 133 7.90 -6.33 -2.25
CA TYR A 133 8.43 -6.16 -0.90
C TYR A 133 7.77 -7.14 0.09
N CYS A 134 6.46 -7.33 0.01
CA CYS A 134 5.77 -8.34 0.80
C CYS A 134 6.30 -9.76 0.50
N VAL A 135 6.54 -10.09 -0.77
CA VAL A 135 7.15 -11.38 -1.16
C VAL A 135 8.52 -11.57 -0.51
N GLU A 136 9.35 -10.53 -0.50
CA GLU A 136 10.67 -10.61 0.12
C GLU A 136 10.59 -10.83 1.65
N ILE A 137 9.63 -10.19 2.34
CA ILE A 137 9.39 -10.45 3.77
C ILE A 137 8.99 -11.91 3.98
N MET A 138 8.11 -12.45 3.13
CA MET A 138 7.68 -13.85 3.20
C MET A 138 8.87 -14.81 3.01
N ARG A 139 9.78 -14.55 2.07
CA ARG A 139 11.01 -15.33 1.89
C ARG A 139 11.92 -15.29 3.12
N ARG A 140 12.10 -14.11 3.71
CA ARG A 140 12.91 -13.97 4.94
C ARG A 140 12.28 -14.71 6.11
N THR A 141 10.96 -14.69 6.23
CA THR A 141 10.22 -15.47 7.22
C THR A 141 10.42 -16.96 7.00
N GLN A 142 10.31 -17.46 5.77
CA GLN A 142 10.60 -18.86 5.44
C GLN A 142 12.04 -19.24 5.83
N LYS A 143 13.02 -18.45 5.39
CA LYS A 143 14.43 -18.71 5.69
C LYS A 143 14.71 -18.73 7.19
N ARG A 144 14.12 -17.80 7.92
CA ARG A 144 14.33 -17.66 9.38
C ARG A 144 13.76 -18.83 10.17
N PHE A 145 12.54 -19.26 9.86
CA PHE A 145 11.79 -20.20 10.70
C PHE A 145 11.77 -21.63 10.16
N PHE A 146 11.98 -21.83 8.85
CA PHE A 146 11.93 -23.17 8.23
C PHE A 146 13.25 -23.57 7.59
N GLY A 147 14.25 -22.67 7.53
CA GLY A 147 15.56 -22.96 6.92
C GLY A 147 15.55 -23.07 5.39
N VAL A 148 14.40 -22.90 4.77
CA VAL A 148 14.19 -23.01 3.31
C VAL A 148 13.63 -21.73 2.73
N THR A 149 13.72 -21.57 1.41
CA THR A 149 13.01 -20.52 0.67
C THR A 149 12.24 -21.18 -0.46
N ASN A 150 10.93 -20.91 -0.50
CA ASN A 150 10.03 -21.37 -1.54
C ASN A 150 9.36 -20.17 -2.19
N GLU A 151 9.73 -19.93 -3.46
CA GLU A 151 9.20 -18.80 -4.23
C GLU A 151 7.69 -18.83 -4.35
N THR A 152 7.11 -19.99 -4.68
CA THR A 152 5.67 -20.15 -4.87
C THR A 152 4.91 -19.88 -3.57
N GLY A 153 5.39 -20.42 -2.45
CA GLY A 153 4.79 -20.19 -1.12
C GLY A 153 4.88 -18.72 -0.69
N ALA A 154 6.04 -18.09 -0.88
CA ALA A 154 6.23 -16.68 -0.55
C ALA A 154 5.33 -15.77 -1.39
N TYR A 155 5.23 -16.03 -2.69
CA TYR A 155 4.38 -15.27 -3.61
C TYR A 155 2.90 -15.43 -3.27
N SER A 156 2.44 -16.67 -3.04
CA SER A 156 1.06 -16.97 -2.66
C SER A 156 0.67 -16.33 -1.34
N ALA A 157 1.54 -16.39 -0.33
CA ALA A 157 1.28 -15.76 0.96
C ALA A 157 1.18 -14.23 0.83
N ALA A 158 2.07 -13.59 0.06
CA ALA A 158 2.00 -12.15 -0.18
C ALA A 158 0.71 -11.76 -0.91
N GLN A 159 0.28 -12.54 -1.90
CA GLN A 159 -0.96 -12.30 -2.63
C GLN A 159 -2.19 -12.47 -1.74
N ILE A 160 -2.24 -13.53 -0.93
CA ILE A 160 -3.32 -13.77 0.04
C ILE A 160 -3.41 -12.58 1.02
N LEU A 161 -2.27 -12.15 1.59
CA LEU A 161 -2.22 -11.03 2.52
C LEU A 161 -2.81 -9.76 1.90
N ILE A 162 -2.29 -9.35 0.76
CA ILE A 162 -2.69 -8.09 0.11
C ILE A 162 -4.14 -8.14 -0.31
N THR A 163 -4.56 -9.20 -1.04
CA THR A 163 -5.93 -9.32 -1.56
C THR A 163 -6.94 -9.33 -0.42
N ASN A 164 -6.73 -10.17 0.61
CA ASN A 164 -7.67 -10.24 1.73
C ASN A 164 -7.73 -8.94 2.54
N THR A 165 -6.59 -8.26 2.72
CA THR A 165 -6.57 -6.98 3.45
C THR A 165 -7.35 -5.91 2.69
N PHE A 166 -7.15 -5.80 1.37
CA PHE A 166 -7.92 -4.88 0.53
C PHE A 166 -9.41 -5.23 0.51
N GLU A 167 -9.77 -6.50 0.29
CA GLU A 167 -11.16 -6.93 0.27
C GLU A 167 -11.84 -6.68 1.63
N TYR A 168 -11.14 -6.91 2.74
CA TYR A 168 -11.68 -6.63 4.06
C TYR A 168 -11.92 -5.12 4.28
N VAL A 169 -10.96 -4.27 3.91
CA VAL A 169 -11.06 -2.83 4.13
C VAL A 169 -12.12 -2.18 3.25
N PHE A 170 -12.24 -2.60 1.99
CA PHE A 170 -13.13 -1.93 1.02
C PHE A 170 -14.48 -2.62 0.83
N ASN A 171 -14.59 -3.92 1.04
CA ASN A 171 -15.78 -4.69 0.72
C ASN A 171 -16.39 -5.44 1.92
N ALA A 172 -15.86 -5.24 3.14
CA ALA A 172 -16.33 -5.94 4.34
C ALA A 172 -16.45 -7.46 4.09
N MET A 173 -15.35 -8.11 3.69
CA MET A 173 -15.28 -9.51 3.29
C MET A 173 -15.99 -10.45 4.27
N PRO A 174 -17.01 -11.22 3.84
CA PRO A 174 -17.69 -12.16 4.70
C PRO A 174 -16.74 -13.33 5.05
N GLY A 175 -16.90 -13.88 6.27
CA GLY A 175 -16.13 -15.05 6.71
C GLY A 175 -14.87 -14.74 7.51
N LEU A 176 -14.40 -13.49 7.56
CA LEU A 176 -13.35 -13.08 8.49
C LEU A 176 -13.95 -12.61 9.82
N PRO A 177 -13.28 -12.89 10.97
CA PRO A 177 -13.71 -12.40 12.27
C PRO A 177 -13.84 -10.87 12.29
N ARG A 178 -14.91 -10.36 12.91
CA ARG A 178 -15.07 -8.91 13.12
C ARG A 178 -14.11 -8.39 14.17
N ASP A 179 -13.77 -9.21 15.15
CA ASP A 179 -12.77 -8.89 16.15
C ASP A 179 -11.40 -8.71 15.49
N TYR A 180 -10.74 -7.60 15.82
CA TYR A 180 -9.49 -7.17 15.22
C TYR A 180 -8.36 -8.17 15.46
N GLU A 181 -8.17 -8.59 16.72
CA GLU A 181 -7.08 -9.49 17.09
C GLU A 181 -7.30 -10.91 16.53
N GLN A 182 -8.54 -11.42 16.61
CA GLN A 182 -8.88 -12.75 16.06
C GLN A 182 -8.69 -12.79 14.55
N ARG A 183 -9.03 -11.72 13.84
CA ARG A 183 -8.85 -11.64 12.39
C ARG A 183 -7.38 -11.74 11.99
N HIS A 184 -6.50 -11.00 12.66
CA HIS A 184 -5.08 -11.02 12.34
C HIS A 184 -4.39 -12.32 12.77
N LYS A 185 -4.85 -12.96 13.86
CA LYS A 185 -4.40 -14.31 14.22
C LYS A 185 -4.76 -15.32 13.14
N LEU A 186 -6.02 -15.34 12.71
CA LEU A 186 -6.46 -16.20 11.61
C LEU A 186 -5.67 -15.93 10.31
N MET A 187 -5.44 -14.66 9.98
CA MET A 187 -4.63 -14.31 8.82
C MET A 187 -3.21 -14.86 8.94
N ALA A 188 -2.56 -14.72 10.09
CA ALA A 188 -1.21 -15.26 10.32
C ALA A 188 -1.16 -16.78 10.15
N GLU A 189 -2.17 -17.50 10.61
CA GLU A 189 -2.29 -18.96 10.42
C GLU A 189 -2.46 -19.34 8.94
N ILE A 190 -3.32 -18.63 8.21
CA ILE A 190 -3.51 -18.83 6.75
C ILE A 190 -2.21 -18.58 5.99
N LEU A 191 -1.50 -17.50 6.31
CA LEU A 191 -0.22 -17.17 5.70
C LEU A 191 0.85 -18.21 6.02
N LEU A 192 0.87 -18.74 7.24
CA LEU A 192 1.78 -19.81 7.63
C LEU A 192 1.58 -21.05 6.78
N VAL A 193 0.33 -21.47 6.59
CA VAL A 193 -0.01 -22.60 5.71
C VAL A 193 0.43 -22.34 4.27
N ALA A 194 0.20 -21.13 3.74
CA ALA A 194 0.61 -20.76 2.39
C ALA A 194 2.13 -20.80 2.23
N LEU A 195 2.90 -20.36 3.26
CA LEU A 195 4.36 -20.41 3.24
C LEU A 195 4.92 -21.84 3.22
N GLN A 196 4.22 -22.78 3.85
CA GLN A 196 4.62 -24.18 3.92
C GLN A 196 4.16 -25.02 2.73
N ALA A 197 3.07 -24.64 2.07
CA ALA A 197 2.40 -25.43 1.03
C ALA A 197 3.23 -25.66 -0.25
N GLY A 198 4.32 -24.91 -0.46
CA GLY A 198 5.17 -25.06 -1.63
C GLY A 198 6.15 -26.24 -1.58
N ASP A 199 6.29 -26.92 -0.44
CA ASP A 199 7.21 -28.07 -0.28
C ASP A 199 6.60 -29.44 -0.71
N ILE A 200 5.32 -29.47 -1.07
CA ILE A 200 4.60 -30.73 -1.33
C ILE A 200 4.92 -31.31 -2.73
N GLY A 201 5.72 -30.61 -3.57
CA GLY A 201 5.87 -30.93 -4.98
C GLY A 201 7.27 -31.37 -5.45
N THR A 202 8.32 -31.37 -4.64
CA THR A 202 9.70 -31.66 -5.12
C THR A 202 10.38 -32.84 -4.45
N SER A 203 9.64 -33.78 -3.88
CA SER A 203 10.18 -35.10 -3.51
C SER A 203 10.02 -36.04 -4.69
N LYS A 204 10.94 -35.95 -5.65
CA LYS A 204 11.24 -37.03 -6.60
C LYS A 204 12.74 -37.04 -6.86
#